data_323d67a7f30fac882d7811a83d65b9a2
#
_entry.id   323d67a7f30fac882d7811a83d65b9a2
#
_cell.length_a   1.000
_cell.length_b   1.000
_cell.length_c   1.000
_cell.angle_alpha   90.00
_cell.angle_beta   90.00
_cell.angle_gamma   90.00
#
_symmetry.space_group_name_H-M   'P 1'
#
loop_
_entity.id
_entity.type
_entity.pdbx_description
1 polymer ?
#
loop_
_entity_poly.entity_id
_entity_poly.type
_entity_poly.pdbx_seq_one_letter_code
_entity_poly.pdbx_strand_id
1 'polypeptide(L)'
;NPWQTSYDLYEKKKAGGAEDDVLANNAAVKAGHFLEDAVARYYEDLSGRHVIKASAGDWIAIDPERPWRMCSPDRTFFISGNGGEKGVLECKTCRRPLDKDNLPLHYYCQVQWQLGILGYRIGVLAWLASGLDFDYVEIEFDPEFFAKLAAAADEWWDNFRNNIPPKPTNAADVRALFPSPVADYAVADEMMTADWQSLKLIKEQIKDLQAREQELTDKLCKAIGDKEGIATEGADGRREVLATFKAQTSSRLDSARLKKEHPDIYEQYAKTSSTRVFRLK
;
A
#
# COMPACT_ATOMS: atom_id res chain seq x y z
N ASN A 1 6.91 4.22 -2.14
CA ASN A 1 5.59 3.62 -2.28
C ASN A 1 5.40 2.58 -1.18
N PRO A 2 4.43 2.73 -0.26
CA PRO A 2 4.25 1.82 0.87
C PRO A 2 3.70 0.44 0.48
N TRP A 3 3.21 0.26 -0.74
CA TRP A 3 2.59 -0.98 -1.21
C TRP A 3 3.48 -1.82 -2.14
N GLN A 4 4.64 -1.31 -2.53
CA GLN A 4 5.51 -1.97 -3.49
C GLN A 4 6.96 -1.65 -3.19
N THR A 5 7.81 -2.68 -3.14
CA THR A 5 9.25 -2.50 -3.00
C THR A 5 9.91 -2.10 -4.32
N SER A 6 11.14 -1.61 -4.27
CA SER A 6 11.94 -1.38 -5.48
C SER A 6 12.18 -2.67 -6.26
N TYR A 7 12.29 -3.80 -5.55
CA TYR A 7 12.47 -5.11 -6.18
C TYR A 7 11.18 -5.58 -6.87
N ASP A 8 10.01 -5.43 -6.25
CA ASP A 8 8.72 -5.74 -6.89
C ASP A 8 8.53 -4.92 -8.18
N LEU A 9 8.89 -3.63 -8.14
CA LEU A 9 8.82 -2.77 -9.32
C LEU A 9 9.77 -3.26 -10.43
N TYR A 10 10.98 -3.68 -10.06
CA TYR A 10 11.96 -4.24 -10.99
C TYR A 10 11.42 -5.48 -11.69
N GLU A 11 10.88 -6.45 -10.95
CA GLU A 11 10.32 -7.67 -11.51
C GLU A 11 9.10 -7.40 -12.41
N LYS A 12 8.19 -6.51 -12.00
CA LYS A 12 7.03 -6.11 -12.82
C LYS A 12 7.45 -5.48 -14.14
N LYS A 13 8.40 -4.55 -14.12
CA LYS A 13 8.91 -3.93 -15.34
C LYS A 13 9.64 -4.92 -16.23
N LYS A 14 10.39 -5.86 -15.66
CA LYS A 14 11.08 -6.93 -16.39
C LYS A 14 10.10 -7.91 -17.05
N ALA A 15 8.97 -8.16 -16.43
CA ALA A 15 7.88 -8.96 -17.00
C ALA A 15 7.07 -8.23 -18.11
N GLY A 16 7.46 -7.01 -18.49
CA GLY A 16 6.80 -6.23 -19.54
C GLY A 16 5.70 -5.30 -19.06
N GLY A 17 5.61 -5.07 -17.72
CA GLY A 17 4.69 -4.07 -17.16
C GLY A 17 3.21 -4.43 -17.32
N ALA A 18 2.87 -5.72 -17.44
CA ALA A 18 1.48 -6.16 -17.47
C ALA A 18 0.75 -5.59 -16.25
N GLU A 19 -0.30 -4.80 -16.48
CA GLU A 19 -1.16 -4.32 -15.41
C GLU A 19 -1.71 -5.53 -14.66
N ASP A 20 -1.60 -5.48 -13.33
CA ASP A 20 -2.24 -6.49 -12.50
C ASP A 20 -3.76 -6.37 -12.70
N ASP A 21 -4.39 -7.34 -13.34
CA ASP A 21 -5.87 -7.45 -13.42
C ASP A 21 -6.53 -7.33 -12.03
N VAL A 22 -5.77 -7.64 -10.98
CA VAL A 22 -6.16 -7.49 -9.58
C VAL A 22 -6.37 -6.02 -9.20
N LEU A 23 -5.52 -5.09 -9.65
CA LEU A 23 -5.68 -3.66 -9.39
C LEU A 23 -6.85 -3.08 -10.20
N ALA A 24 -6.99 -3.44 -11.46
CA ALA A 24 -8.09 -3.00 -12.31
C ALA A 24 -9.46 -3.42 -11.74
N ASN A 25 -9.54 -4.53 -11.00
CA ASN A 25 -10.76 -5.01 -10.36
C ASN A 25 -10.94 -4.58 -8.90
N ASN A 26 -9.99 -3.83 -8.33
CA ASN A 26 -10.10 -3.35 -6.95
C ASN A 26 -11.17 -2.26 -6.85
N ALA A 27 -12.19 -2.48 -6.00
CA ALA A 27 -13.30 -1.55 -5.81
C ALA A 27 -12.84 -0.15 -5.33
N ALA A 28 -11.79 -0.08 -4.48
CA ALA A 28 -11.26 1.20 -4.00
C ALA A 28 -10.56 1.99 -5.13
N VAL A 29 -9.84 1.31 -6.02
CA VAL A 29 -9.21 1.94 -7.19
C VAL A 29 -10.29 2.47 -8.14
N LYS A 30 -11.31 1.67 -8.45
CA LYS A 30 -12.45 2.10 -9.28
C LYS A 30 -13.17 3.30 -8.66
N ALA A 31 -13.46 3.26 -7.36
CA ALA A 31 -14.10 4.39 -6.67
C ALA A 31 -13.22 5.66 -6.74
N GLY A 32 -11.90 5.52 -6.59
CA GLY A 32 -10.95 6.61 -6.76
C GLY A 32 -11.10 7.30 -8.11
N HIS A 33 -11.08 6.55 -9.20
CA HIS A 33 -11.24 7.10 -10.55
C HIS A 33 -12.58 7.81 -10.76
N PHE A 34 -13.69 7.25 -10.23
CA PHE A 34 -14.99 7.93 -10.34
C PHE A 34 -15.08 9.22 -9.51
N LEU A 35 -14.42 9.27 -8.37
CA LEU A 35 -14.46 10.41 -7.46
C LEU A 35 -13.44 11.50 -7.80
N GLU A 36 -12.46 11.23 -8.62
CA GLU A 36 -11.42 12.17 -9.06
C GLU A 36 -12.02 13.46 -9.66
N ASP A 37 -13.01 13.33 -10.56
CA ASP A 37 -13.73 14.48 -11.12
C ASP A 37 -14.49 15.28 -10.04
N ALA A 38 -15.02 14.63 -9.02
CA ALA A 38 -15.71 15.29 -7.92
C ALA A 38 -14.72 16.10 -7.07
N VAL A 39 -13.57 15.50 -6.72
CA VAL A 39 -12.50 16.19 -5.98
C VAL A 39 -12.00 17.42 -6.75
N ALA A 40 -11.76 17.28 -8.05
CA ALA A 40 -11.32 18.38 -8.90
C ALA A 40 -12.32 19.54 -8.95
N ARG A 41 -13.62 19.25 -9.07
CA ARG A 41 -14.68 20.26 -9.06
C ARG A 41 -14.83 20.95 -7.71
N TYR A 42 -14.70 20.19 -6.60
CA TYR A 42 -14.70 20.80 -5.26
C TYR A 42 -13.54 21.79 -5.10
N TYR A 43 -12.35 21.44 -5.58
CA TYR A 43 -11.22 22.35 -5.56
C TYR A 43 -11.47 23.60 -6.42
N GLU A 44 -12.00 23.44 -7.63
CA GLU A 44 -12.35 24.57 -8.52
C GLU A 44 -13.35 25.53 -7.85
N ASP A 45 -14.40 24.98 -7.26
CA ASP A 45 -15.45 25.76 -6.58
C ASP A 45 -14.93 26.54 -5.37
N LEU A 46 -14.14 25.86 -4.51
CA LEU A 46 -13.61 26.49 -3.28
C LEU A 46 -12.46 27.46 -3.53
N SER A 47 -11.60 27.16 -4.49
CA SER A 47 -10.43 28.00 -4.78
C SER A 47 -10.70 29.14 -5.75
N GLY A 48 -11.77 29.03 -6.54
CA GLY A 48 -12.08 29.94 -7.66
C GLY A 48 -11.07 29.82 -8.82
N ARG A 49 -10.17 28.86 -8.80
CA ARG A 49 -9.17 28.64 -9.84
C ARG A 49 -9.72 27.71 -10.91
N HIS A 50 -9.60 28.10 -12.18
CA HIS A 50 -10.08 27.28 -13.28
C HIS A 50 -9.24 26.02 -13.46
N VAL A 51 -9.90 24.86 -13.31
CA VAL A 51 -9.28 23.52 -13.42
C VAL A 51 -9.42 23.02 -14.86
N ILE A 52 -8.32 22.50 -15.37
CA ILE A 52 -8.24 21.98 -16.74
C ILE A 52 -8.07 20.47 -16.67
N LYS A 53 -9.02 19.74 -17.27
CA LYS A 53 -8.85 18.32 -17.55
C LYS A 53 -8.02 18.14 -18.82
N ALA A 54 -7.03 17.26 -18.81
CA ALA A 54 -6.35 16.86 -20.03
C ALA A 54 -7.36 16.33 -21.06
N SER A 55 -7.15 16.64 -22.34
CA SER A 55 -8.01 16.17 -23.43
C SER A 55 -8.13 14.65 -23.43
N ALA A 56 -9.25 14.13 -23.88
CA ALA A 56 -9.57 12.70 -23.92
C ALA A 56 -8.41 11.87 -24.53
N GLY A 57 -7.77 11.10 -23.70
CA GLY A 57 -6.55 10.34 -23.97
C GLY A 57 -5.57 10.59 -22.82
N ASP A 58 -4.84 9.58 -22.45
CA ASP A 58 -3.88 9.66 -21.37
C ASP A 58 -2.84 10.74 -21.64
N TRP A 59 -2.97 11.87 -20.96
CA TRP A 59 -1.96 12.92 -21.06
C TRP A 59 -0.77 12.56 -20.18
N ILE A 60 0.34 12.27 -20.84
CA ILE A 60 1.61 11.98 -20.21
C ILE A 60 2.59 13.09 -20.55
N ALA A 61 3.06 13.80 -19.52
CA ALA A 61 4.19 14.72 -19.66
C ALA A 61 5.50 13.94 -19.59
N ILE A 62 6.42 14.22 -20.49
CA ILE A 62 7.69 13.53 -20.63
C ILE A 62 8.80 14.56 -20.55
N ASP A 63 9.82 14.29 -19.71
CA ASP A 63 11.04 15.09 -19.67
C ASP A 63 11.79 14.92 -21.03
N PRO A 64 12.01 16.00 -21.79
CA PRO A 64 12.61 15.93 -23.13
C PRO A 64 14.07 15.47 -23.09
N GLU A 65 14.79 15.69 -22.00
CA GLU A 65 16.19 15.27 -21.87
C GLU A 65 16.29 13.82 -21.34
N ARG A 66 15.29 13.39 -20.58
CA ARG A 66 15.24 12.06 -19.92
C ARG A 66 13.89 11.40 -20.11
N PRO A 67 13.60 10.80 -21.29
CA PRO A 67 12.27 10.33 -21.64
C PRO A 67 11.66 9.24 -20.73
N TRP A 68 12.48 8.61 -19.88
CA TRP A 68 11.98 7.71 -18.83
C TRP A 68 11.37 8.42 -17.62
N ARG A 69 11.65 9.72 -17.46
CA ARG A 69 10.99 10.56 -16.48
C ARG A 69 9.70 11.08 -17.10
N MET A 70 8.60 10.55 -16.60
CA MET A 70 7.27 10.92 -17.08
C MET A 70 6.30 11.06 -15.91
N CYS A 71 5.23 11.81 -16.12
CA CYS A 71 4.15 11.92 -15.15
C CYS A 71 2.80 12.09 -15.87
N SER A 72 1.74 11.73 -15.18
CA SER A 72 0.35 11.95 -15.61
C SER A 72 -0.40 12.56 -14.41
N PRO A 73 -0.44 13.90 -14.28
CA PRO A 73 -1.22 14.54 -13.24
C PRO A 73 -2.72 14.38 -13.52
N ASP A 74 -3.52 14.30 -12.45
CA ASP A 74 -4.96 14.17 -12.57
C ASP A 74 -5.56 15.37 -13.28
N ARG A 75 -5.12 16.59 -12.91
CA ARG A 75 -5.55 17.87 -13.52
C ARG A 75 -4.40 18.89 -13.49
N THR A 76 -4.59 19.96 -14.25
CA THR A 76 -3.87 21.23 -14.08
C THR A 76 -4.86 22.35 -13.79
N PHE A 77 -4.39 23.48 -13.28
CA PHE A 77 -5.21 24.65 -13.04
C PHE A 77 -4.44 25.92 -13.37
N PHE A 78 -5.13 27.01 -13.66
CA PHE A 78 -4.51 28.33 -13.75
C PHE A 78 -4.36 28.94 -12.35
N ILE A 79 -3.18 29.45 -12.05
CA ILE A 79 -2.89 30.07 -10.73
C ILE A 79 -3.72 31.33 -10.56
N SER A 80 -3.91 32.10 -11.64
CA SER A 80 -4.74 33.32 -11.66
C SER A 80 -5.48 33.45 -12.99
N GLY A 81 -6.78 33.74 -12.92
CA GLY A 81 -7.63 33.92 -14.10
C GLY A 81 -7.76 32.67 -14.97
N ASN A 82 -8.02 32.85 -16.26
CA ASN A 82 -8.21 31.78 -17.24
C ASN A 82 -7.05 31.67 -18.25
N GLY A 83 -5.85 32.08 -17.84
CA GLY A 83 -4.63 32.01 -18.65
C GLY A 83 -3.39 32.33 -17.84
N GLY A 84 -2.21 32.00 -18.38
CA GLY A 84 -0.93 32.26 -17.73
C GLY A 84 -0.32 31.04 -17.03
N GLU A 85 0.28 31.26 -15.87
CA GLU A 85 0.97 30.24 -15.11
C GLU A 85 0.03 29.13 -14.64
N LYS A 86 0.49 27.90 -14.79
CA LYS A 86 -0.30 26.70 -14.41
C LYS A 86 0.29 26.05 -13.16
N GLY A 87 -0.58 25.34 -12.46
CA GLY A 87 -0.23 24.42 -11.38
C GLY A 87 -0.74 23.00 -11.64
N VAL A 88 -0.26 22.06 -10.86
CA VAL A 88 -0.68 20.67 -10.84
C VAL A 88 -1.74 20.46 -9.78
N LEU A 89 -2.80 19.72 -10.08
CA LEU A 89 -3.78 19.25 -9.11
C LEU A 89 -3.79 17.72 -9.10
N GLU A 90 -3.44 17.18 -7.94
CA GLU A 90 -3.50 15.75 -7.64
C GLU A 90 -4.70 15.47 -6.73
N CYS A 91 -5.59 14.57 -7.14
CA CYS A 91 -6.84 14.25 -6.48
C CYS A 91 -6.75 12.91 -5.74
N LYS A 92 -7.15 12.90 -4.48
CA LYS A 92 -7.14 11.67 -3.67
C LYS A 92 -8.48 11.41 -3.00
N THR A 93 -8.77 10.12 -2.79
CA THR A 93 -9.84 9.67 -1.89
C THR A 93 -9.22 8.89 -0.76
N CYS A 94 -9.60 9.19 0.47
CA CYS A 94 -9.02 8.56 1.65
C CYS A 94 -10.10 8.29 2.72
N ARG A 95 -9.78 7.38 3.66
CA ARG A 95 -10.69 7.05 4.75
C ARG A 95 -10.70 8.09 5.88
N ARG A 96 -9.59 8.83 6.02
CA ARG A 96 -9.41 9.86 7.04
C ARG A 96 -8.80 11.09 6.38
N PRO A 97 -9.10 12.29 6.86
CA PRO A 97 -8.43 13.51 6.42
C PRO A 97 -6.91 13.38 6.52
N LEU A 98 -6.22 14.03 5.60
CA LEU A 98 -4.77 14.10 5.66
C LEU A 98 -4.34 15.23 6.60
N ASP A 99 -3.22 15.03 7.28
CA ASP A 99 -2.57 16.05 8.06
C ASP A 99 -1.75 16.96 7.12
N LYS A 100 -2.12 18.24 7.03
CA LYS A 100 -1.46 19.21 6.12
C LYS A 100 -0.02 19.50 6.50
N ASP A 101 0.29 19.42 7.79
CA ASP A 101 1.64 19.68 8.31
C ASP A 101 2.53 18.44 8.22
N ASN A 102 1.93 17.26 8.01
CA ASN A 102 2.66 15.99 7.90
C ASN A 102 2.05 15.10 6.81
N LEU A 103 2.17 15.53 5.57
CA LEU A 103 1.67 14.79 4.43
C LEU A 103 2.37 13.45 4.26
N PRO A 104 1.67 12.40 3.84
CA PRO A 104 2.30 11.14 3.46
C PRO A 104 3.37 11.37 2.40
N LEU A 105 4.61 10.97 2.69
CA LEU A 105 5.77 11.24 1.84
C LEU A 105 5.57 10.82 0.37
N HIS A 106 4.84 9.74 0.13
CA HIS A 106 4.58 9.26 -1.24
C HIS A 106 3.68 10.21 -2.05
N TYR A 107 2.74 10.93 -1.41
CA TYR A 107 1.96 11.98 -2.07
C TYR A 107 2.80 13.23 -2.33
N TYR A 108 3.61 13.62 -1.37
CA TYR A 108 4.55 14.73 -1.54
C TYR A 108 5.52 14.45 -2.69
N CYS A 109 6.13 13.26 -2.73
CA CYS A 109 6.99 12.83 -3.84
C CYS A 109 6.26 12.90 -5.18
N GLN A 110 5.00 12.46 -5.24
CA GLN A 110 4.21 12.45 -6.48
C GLN A 110 4.01 13.88 -7.00
N VAL A 111 3.58 14.81 -6.14
CA VAL A 111 3.38 16.21 -6.54
C VAL A 111 4.70 16.87 -6.93
N GLN A 112 5.78 16.70 -6.15
CA GLN A 112 7.10 17.23 -6.47
C GLN A 112 7.66 16.69 -7.81
N TRP A 113 7.43 15.40 -8.08
CA TRP A 113 7.79 14.79 -9.35
C TRP A 113 7.06 15.41 -10.53
N GLN A 114 5.76 15.60 -10.41
CA GLN A 114 4.92 16.24 -11.43
C GLN A 114 5.37 17.70 -11.66
N LEU A 115 5.62 18.46 -10.60
CA LEU A 115 6.09 19.84 -10.68
C LEU A 115 7.42 19.94 -11.40
N GLY A 116 8.38 19.09 -11.06
CA GLY A 116 9.71 19.09 -11.68
C GLY A 116 9.67 18.70 -13.16
N ILE A 117 8.86 17.71 -13.56
CA ILE A 117 8.72 17.30 -14.98
C ILE A 117 8.03 18.39 -15.81
N LEU A 118 7.05 19.08 -15.26
CA LEU A 118 6.26 20.10 -15.97
C LEU A 118 6.89 21.49 -15.89
N GLY A 119 7.86 21.71 -15.00
CA GLY A 119 8.42 23.02 -14.73
C GLY A 119 7.43 23.99 -14.07
N TYR A 120 6.48 23.46 -13.29
CA TYR A 120 5.48 24.26 -12.59
C TYR A 120 5.93 24.58 -11.17
N ARG A 121 5.50 25.74 -10.66
CA ARG A 121 5.93 26.24 -9.35
C ARG A 121 5.02 25.77 -8.21
N ILE A 122 3.73 25.56 -8.47
CA ILE A 122 2.72 25.24 -7.46
C ILE A 122 2.00 23.97 -7.83
N GLY A 123 1.89 23.05 -6.88
CA GLY A 123 1.01 21.91 -6.91
C GLY A 123 -0.03 21.98 -5.80
N VAL A 124 -1.11 21.28 -6.00
CA VAL A 124 -2.18 21.09 -5.01
C VAL A 124 -2.43 19.60 -4.85
N LEU A 125 -2.43 19.16 -3.61
CA LEU A 125 -2.97 17.86 -3.22
C LEU A 125 -4.35 18.12 -2.63
N ALA A 126 -5.41 17.68 -3.31
CA ALA A 126 -6.79 17.78 -2.85
C ALA A 126 -7.34 16.39 -2.52
N TRP A 127 -8.16 16.29 -1.49
CA TRP A 127 -8.73 14.98 -1.10
C TRP A 127 -10.16 15.08 -0.62
N LEU A 128 -10.87 13.96 -0.81
CA LEU A 128 -12.17 13.69 -0.22
C LEU A 128 -12.02 12.54 0.77
N ALA A 129 -12.22 12.83 2.06
CA ALA A 129 -12.14 11.87 3.14
C ALA A 129 -13.53 11.43 3.60
N SER A 130 -13.73 10.14 3.86
CA SER A 130 -15.01 9.56 4.35
C SER A 130 -16.23 9.95 3.53
N GLY A 131 -16.04 10.38 2.27
CA GLY A 131 -17.08 10.76 1.32
C GLY A 131 -17.72 12.14 1.52
N LEU A 132 -17.37 12.87 2.58
CA LEU A 132 -17.94 14.19 2.91
C LEU A 132 -16.90 15.25 3.28
N ASP A 133 -15.76 14.87 3.81
CA ASP A 133 -14.71 15.79 4.25
C ASP A 133 -13.77 16.11 3.09
N PHE A 134 -13.99 17.27 2.47
CA PHE A 134 -13.10 17.77 1.43
C PHE A 134 -12.10 18.77 2.01
N ASP A 135 -10.85 18.65 1.61
CA ASP A 135 -9.83 19.63 1.91
C ASP A 135 -8.68 19.58 0.89
N TYR A 136 -7.77 20.55 0.94
CA TYR A 136 -6.61 20.59 0.08
C TYR A 136 -5.45 21.31 0.74
N VAL A 137 -4.24 21.11 0.19
CA VAL A 137 -3.02 21.81 0.57
C VAL A 137 -2.23 22.22 -0.67
N GLU A 138 -1.69 23.43 -0.66
CA GLU A 138 -0.76 23.90 -1.69
C GLU A 138 0.65 23.44 -1.35
N ILE A 139 1.38 23.02 -2.36
CA ILE A 139 2.75 22.53 -2.27
C ILE A 139 3.59 23.31 -3.26
N GLU A 140 4.55 24.07 -2.75
CA GLU A 140 5.53 24.76 -3.59
C GLU A 140 6.58 23.78 -4.11
N PHE A 141 7.09 24.03 -5.31
CA PHE A 141 8.17 23.24 -5.87
C PHE A 141 9.45 23.41 -5.05
N ASP A 142 9.98 22.28 -4.59
CA ASP A 142 11.27 22.19 -3.90
C ASP A 142 12.31 21.59 -4.86
N PRO A 143 13.18 22.45 -5.46
CA PRO A 143 14.17 22.00 -6.42
C PRO A 143 15.24 21.08 -5.81
N GLU A 144 15.56 21.24 -4.51
CA GLU A 144 16.54 20.38 -3.85
C GLU A 144 15.96 18.99 -3.60
N PHE A 145 14.70 18.92 -3.15
CA PHE A 145 13.99 17.66 -2.97
C PHE A 145 13.82 16.95 -4.30
N PHE A 146 13.38 17.68 -5.35
CA PHE A 146 13.22 17.11 -6.68
C PHE A 146 14.54 16.58 -7.24
N ALA A 147 15.66 17.30 -7.05
CA ALA A 147 16.96 16.83 -7.52
C ALA A 147 17.37 15.50 -6.87
N LYS A 148 17.12 15.34 -5.57
CA LYS A 148 17.37 14.06 -4.85
C LYS A 148 16.45 12.95 -5.36
N LEU A 149 15.17 13.26 -5.54
CA LEU A 149 14.17 12.29 -6.05
C LEU A 149 14.53 11.85 -7.46
N ALA A 150 14.88 12.78 -8.32
CA ALA A 150 15.27 12.53 -9.70
C ALA A 150 16.57 11.71 -9.79
N ALA A 151 17.57 12.02 -8.97
CA ALA A 151 18.82 11.25 -8.92
C ALA A 151 18.57 9.80 -8.51
N ALA A 152 17.72 9.57 -7.50
CA ALA A 152 17.36 8.22 -7.06
C ALA A 152 16.58 7.46 -8.14
N ALA A 153 15.68 8.12 -8.88
CA ALA A 153 14.95 7.53 -9.98
C ALA A 153 15.86 7.18 -11.17
N ASP A 154 16.82 8.04 -11.49
CA ASP A 154 17.81 7.81 -12.55
C ASP A 154 18.72 6.62 -12.20
N GLU A 155 19.24 6.56 -10.98
CA GLU A 155 20.07 5.45 -10.52
C GLU A 155 19.29 4.12 -10.61
N TRP A 156 18.02 4.14 -10.17
CA TRP A 156 17.16 2.95 -10.27
C TRP A 156 16.94 2.55 -11.72
N TRP A 157 16.69 3.53 -12.61
CA TRP A 157 16.44 3.27 -14.03
C TRP A 157 17.70 2.74 -14.75
N ASP A 158 18.87 3.29 -14.45
CA ASP A 158 20.13 2.82 -15.01
C ASP A 158 20.46 1.41 -14.53
N ASN A 159 20.24 1.11 -13.26
CA ASN A 159 20.38 -0.26 -12.74
C ASN A 159 19.41 -1.21 -13.43
N PHE A 160 18.15 -0.81 -13.60
CA PHE A 160 17.14 -1.62 -14.34
C PHE A 160 17.59 -1.93 -15.77
N ARG A 161 18.06 -0.93 -16.52
CA ARG A 161 18.55 -1.11 -17.88
C ARG A 161 19.76 -2.04 -17.98
N ASN A 162 20.59 -2.03 -16.97
CA ASN A 162 21.79 -2.89 -16.87
C ASN A 162 21.49 -4.27 -16.24
N ASN A 163 20.21 -4.61 -16.01
CA ASN A 163 19.79 -5.85 -15.34
C ASN A 163 20.38 -6.04 -13.93
N ILE A 164 20.64 -4.96 -13.22
CA ILE A 164 21.08 -4.96 -11.84
C ILE A 164 19.83 -4.84 -10.94
N PRO A 165 19.44 -5.90 -10.22
CA PRO A 165 18.27 -5.85 -9.35
C PRO A 165 18.54 -4.96 -8.12
N PRO A 166 17.53 -4.25 -7.61
CA PRO A 166 17.62 -3.53 -6.35
C PRO A 166 17.94 -4.47 -5.18
N LYS A 167 18.58 -3.93 -4.14
CA LYS A 167 18.79 -4.69 -2.90
C LYS A 167 17.45 -5.06 -2.28
N PRO A 168 17.30 -6.30 -1.77
CA PRO A 168 16.09 -6.72 -1.10
C PRO A 168 15.86 -5.90 0.18
N THR A 169 14.62 -5.49 0.41
CA THR A 169 14.22 -4.69 1.57
C THR A 169 13.43 -5.48 2.60
N ASN A 170 12.95 -6.66 2.23
CA ASN A 170 12.18 -7.54 3.12
C ASN A 170 12.40 -9.01 2.78
N ALA A 171 11.82 -9.90 3.59
CA ALA A 171 11.97 -11.34 3.40
C ALA A 171 11.28 -11.88 2.11
N ALA A 172 10.32 -11.17 1.55
CA ALA A 172 9.70 -11.56 0.28
C ALA A 172 10.65 -11.29 -0.88
N ASP A 173 11.29 -10.12 -0.92
CA ASP A 173 12.32 -9.79 -1.90
C ASP A 173 13.47 -10.79 -1.86
N VAL A 174 13.93 -11.16 -0.65
CA VAL A 174 14.99 -12.17 -0.47
C VAL A 174 14.58 -13.53 -1.03
N ARG A 175 13.31 -13.94 -0.81
CA ARG A 175 12.82 -15.22 -1.37
C ARG A 175 12.71 -15.19 -2.89
N ALA A 176 12.31 -14.07 -3.45
CA ALA A 176 12.20 -13.90 -4.90
C ALA A 176 13.58 -13.87 -5.57
N LEU A 177 14.51 -13.11 -5.00
CA LEU A 177 15.88 -13.00 -5.53
C LEU A 177 16.70 -14.28 -5.33
N PHE A 178 16.49 -14.99 -4.23
CA PHE A 178 17.21 -16.22 -3.86
C PHE A 178 16.23 -17.37 -3.56
N PRO A 179 15.52 -17.91 -4.56
CA PRO A 179 14.50 -18.92 -4.36
C PRO A 179 15.04 -20.24 -3.76
N SER A 180 16.30 -20.55 -4.06
CA SER A 180 16.96 -21.75 -3.53
C SER A 180 18.12 -21.35 -2.62
N PRO A 181 18.24 -21.93 -1.40
CA PRO A 181 19.37 -21.66 -0.53
C PRO A 181 20.64 -22.34 -1.04
N VAL A 182 21.77 -21.72 -0.82
CA VAL A 182 23.05 -22.39 -0.85
C VAL A 182 23.21 -23.17 0.46
N ALA A 183 23.84 -24.34 0.43
CA ALA A 183 24.06 -25.17 1.63
C ALA A 183 25.19 -24.61 2.50
N ASP A 184 25.02 -23.37 2.96
CA ASP A 184 25.98 -22.64 3.79
C ASP A 184 25.23 -21.69 4.74
N TYR A 185 25.93 -21.20 5.76
CA TYR A 185 25.42 -20.29 6.78
C TYR A 185 26.17 -18.97 6.74
N ALA A 186 25.43 -17.87 6.75
CA ALA A 186 26.01 -16.56 6.97
C ALA A 186 26.56 -16.47 8.41
N VAL A 187 27.76 -15.95 8.54
CA VAL A 187 28.34 -15.68 9.87
C VAL A 187 27.72 -14.42 10.42
N ALA A 188 27.12 -14.53 11.61
CA ALA A 188 26.48 -13.40 12.26
C ALA A 188 27.54 -12.40 12.78
N ASP A 189 27.33 -11.13 12.44
CA ASP A 189 28.02 -10.01 13.10
C ASP A 189 27.33 -9.63 14.42
N GLU A 190 27.81 -8.59 15.08
CA GLU A 190 27.26 -8.10 16.35
C GLU A 190 25.80 -7.63 16.19
N MET A 191 25.47 -6.95 15.09
CA MET A 191 24.12 -6.44 14.83
C MET A 191 23.14 -7.57 14.57
N MET A 192 23.51 -8.54 13.74
CA MET A 192 22.69 -9.73 13.47
C MET A 192 22.46 -10.55 14.76
N THR A 193 23.49 -10.64 15.62
CA THR A 193 23.37 -11.32 16.91
C THR A 193 22.40 -10.60 17.85
N ALA A 194 22.47 -9.27 17.92
CA ALA A 194 21.55 -8.47 18.72
C ALA A 194 20.11 -8.57 18.21
N ASP A 195 19.89 -8.52 16.89
CA ASP A 195 18.57 -8.68 16.27
C ASP A 195 18.00 -10.09 16.54
N TRP A 196 18.84 -11.13 16.48
CA TRP A 196 18.42 -12.49 16.80
C TRP A 196 17.98 -12.62 18.27
N GLN A 197 18.74 -12.04 19.22
CA GLN A 197 18.40 -12.03 20.64
C GLN A 197 17.08 -11.28 20.88
N SER A 198 16.92 -10.11 20.27
CA SER A 198 15.70 -9.29 20.34
C SER A 198 14.50 -10.04 19.81
N LEU A 199 14.63 -10.70 18.66
CA LEU A 199 13.56 -11.49 18.06
C LEU A 199 13.17 -12.69 18.93
N LYS A 200 14.15 -13.35 19.57
CA LYS A 200 13.90 -14.44 20.52
C LYS A 200 13.07 -13.96 21.70
N LEU A 201 13.47 -12.85 22.32
CA LEU A 201 12.74 -12.24 23.43
C LEU A 201 11.31 -11.85 23.05
N ILE A 202 11.14 -11.19 21.90
CA ILE A 202 9.82 -10.81 21.39
C ILE A 202 8.93 -12.05 21.20
N LYS A 203 9.46 -13.14 20.66
CA LYS A 203 8.68 -14.38 20.48
C LYS A 203 8.27 -15.01 21.82
N GLU A 204 9.10 -14.94 22.83
CA GLU A 204 8.75 -15.38 24.19
C GLU A 204 7.61 -14.51 24.76
N GLN A 205 7.72 -13.19 24.64
CA GLN A 205 6.66 -12.27 25.07
C GLN A 205 5.33 -12.50 24.33
N ILE A 206 5.38 -12.72 23.02
CA ILE A 206 4.17 -13.05 22.22
C ILE A 206 3.53 -14.35 22.73
N LYS A 207 4.32 -15.38 23.01
CA LYS A 207 3.84 -16.66 23.55
C LYS A 207 3.14 -16.48 24.91
N ASP A 208 3.74 -15.67 25.79
CA ASP A 208 3.16 -15.39 27.11
C ASP A 208 1.85 -14.58 27.02
N LEU A 209 1.81 -13.58 26.11
CA LEU A 209 0.61 -12.80 25.86
C LEU A 209 -0.50 -13.66 25.23
N GLN A 210 -0.19 -14.55 24.30
CA GLN A 210 -1.14 -15.48 23.73
C GLN A 210 -1.70 -16.46 24.77
N ALA A 211 -0.87 -16.93 25.71
CA ALA A 211 -1.32 -17.78 26.80
C ALA A 211 -2.31 -17.04 27.73
N ARG A 212 -2.00 -15.76 28.04
CA ARG A 212 -2.90 -14.90 28.84
C ARG A 212 -4.20 -14.58 28.11
N GLU A 213 -4.15 -14.27 26.83
CA GLU A 213 -5.32 -14.07 25.97
C GLU A 213 -6.22 -15.29 25.99
N GLN A 214 -5.66 -16.50 25.80
CA GLN A 214 -6.39 -17.75 25.82
C GLN A 214 -7.05 -17.99 27.19
N GLU A 215 -6.34 -17.76 28.28
CA GLU A 215 -6.87 -17.88 29.63
C GLU A 215 -8.09 -16.98 29.86
N LEU A 216 -7.99 -15.70 29.43
CA LEU A 216 -9.09 -14.74 29.55
C LEU A 216 -10.28 -15.13 28.65
N THR A 217 -10.00 -15.56 27.41
CA THR A 217 -11.00 -16.04 26.47
C THR A 217 -11.75 -17.24 27.06
N ASP A 218 -11.03 -18.22 27.61
CA ASP A 218 -11.64 -19.39 28.23
C ASP A 218 -12.53 -19.02 29.44
N LYS A 219 -12.10 -18.06 30.25
CA LYS A 219 -12.91 -17.53 31.38
C LYS A 219 -14.21 -16.90 30.88
N LEU A 220 -14.11 -16.07 29.83
CA LEU A 220 -15.28 -15.40 29.26
C LEU A 220 -16.22 -16.42 28.59
N CYS A 221 -15.69 -17.35 27.79
CA CYS A 221 -16.51 -18.42 27.17
C CYS A 221 -17.23 -19.28 28.20
N LYS A 222 -16.57 -19.63 29.31
CA LYS A 222 -17.22 -20.36 30.43
C LYS A 222 -18.33 -19.52 31.09
N ALA A 223 -18.15 -18.22 31.23
CA ALA A 223 -19.17 -17.33 31.79
C ALA A 223 -20.36 -17.13 30.83
N ILE A 224 -20.13 -17.12 29.53
CA ILE A 224 -21.17 -17.02 28.48
C ILE A 224 -22.06 -18.28 28.49
N GLY A 225 -21.46 -19.47 28.62
CA GLY A 225 -22.17 -20.74 28.64
C GLY A 225 -22.95 -20.98 27.35
N ASP A 226 -24.27 -21.14 27.48
CA ASP A 226 -25.21 -21.40 26.37
C ASP A 226 -25.73 -20.12 25.66
N LYS A 227 -25.32 -18.95 26.13
CA LYS A 227 -25.74 -17.67 25.55
C LYS A 227 -24.90 -17.27 24.33
N GLU A 228 -25.41 -16.34 23.53
CA GLU A 228 -24.72 -15.85 22.31
C GLU A 228 -23.59 -14.85 22.58
N GLY A 229 -23.37 -14.44 23.83
CA GLY A 229 -22.34 -13.47 24.19
C GLY A 229 -22.56 -12.81 25.54
N ILE A 230 -21.79 -11.78 25.81
CA ILE A 230 -21.91 -10.92 27.02
C ILE A 230 -22.20 -9.49 26.60
N ALA A 231 -23.00 -8.83 27.43
CA ALA A 231 -23.31 -7.41 27.30
C ALA A 231 -23.26 -6.75 28.67
N THR A 232 -22.96 -5.46 28.67
CA THR A 232 -23.17 -4.59 29.84
C THR A 232 -24.53 -3.89 29.73
N GLU A 233 -25.10 -3.49 30.86
CA GLU A 233 -26.36 -2.73 30.91
C GLU A 233 -26.04 -1.33 31.47
N GLY A 234 -26.31 -0.30 30.64
CA GLY A 234 -26.12 1.09 31.03
C GLY A 234 -27.21 1.54 32.01
N ALA A 235 -26.98 2.67 32.66
CA ALA A 235 -27.94 3.28 33.62
C ALA A 235 -29.30 3.67 32.95
N ASP A 236 -29.32 3.77 31.61
CA ASP A 236 -30.49 4.04 30.76
C ASP A 236 -31.23 2.76 30.33
N GLY A 237 -30.81 1.58 30.79
CA GLY A 237 -31.39 0.28 30.46
C GLY A 237 -30.94 -0.22 29.04
N ARG A 238 -30.06 0.48 28.34
CA ARG A 238 -29.52 0.02 27.08
C ARG A 238 -28.42 -1.01 27.30
N ARG A 239 -28.43 -2.04 26.46
CA ARG A 239 -27.41 -3.10 26.49
C ARG A 239 -26.38 -2.83 25.40
N GLU A 240 -25.11 -2.80 25.79
CA GLU A 240 -23.96 -2.76 24.89
C GLU A 240 -23.31 -4.15 24.85
N VAL A 241 -23.21 -4.73 23.64
CA VAL A 241 -22.61 -6.04 23.45
C VAL A 241 -21.09 -5.92 23.52
N LEU A 242 -20.49 -6.57 24.49
CA LEU A 242 -19.05 -6.57 24.72
C LEU A 242 -18.33 -7.67 23.91
N ALA A 243 -18.95 -8.85 23.82
CA ALA A 243 -18.40 -9.98 23.05
C ALA A 243 -19.53 -10.91 22.60
N THR A 244 -19.29 -11.61 21.49
CA THR A 244 -20.19 -12.64 20.97
C THR A 244 -19.49 -13.99 20.93
N PHE A 245 -20.25 -15.08 21.22
CA PHE A 245 -19.81 -16.47 21.17
C PHE A 245 -20.87 -17.28 20.45
N LYS A 246 -20.96 -17.08 19.11
CA LYS A 246 -21.98 -17.67 18.26
C LYS A 246 -21.43 -18.86 17.49
N ALA A 247 -22.30 -19.83 17.18
CA ALA A 247 -21.96 -20.91 16.28
C ALA A 247 -21.67 -20.36 14.87
N GLN A 248 -20.53 -20.74 14.32
CA GLN A 248 -20.15 -20.44 12.95
C GLN A 248 -19.96 -21.74 12.18
N THR A 249 -20.72 -21.92 11.12
CA THR A 249 -20.58 -23.06 10.22
C THR A 249 -19.58 -22.75 9.12
N SER A 250 -18.59 -23.62 8.94
CA SER A 250 -17.64 -23.54 7.83
C SER A 250 -17.55 -24.89 7.13
N SER A 251 -17.48 -24.88 5.80
CA SER A 251 -17.18 -26.06 5.00
C SER A 251 -15.74 -26.00 4.51
N ARG A 252 -14.99 -27.07 4.74
CA ARG A 252 -13.61 -27.20 4.26
C ARG A 252 -13.48 -28.52 3.49
N LEU A 253 -12.74 -28.47 2.38
CA LEU A 253 -12.38 -29.66 1.65
C LEU A 253 -11.47 -30.55 2.51
N ASP A 254 -11.86 -31.80 2.70
CA ASP A 254 -11.00 -32.83 3.30
C ASP A 254 -9.99 -33.30 2.24
N SER A 255 -8.89 -32.57 2.14
CA SER A 255 -7.85 -32.87 1.16
C SER A 255 -7.12 -34.18 1.42
N ALA A 256 -7.07 -34.64 2.67
CA ALA A 256 -6.48 -35.93 3.02
C ALA A 256 -7.34 -37.09 2.53
N ARG A 257 -8.65 -36.97 2.74
CA ARG A 257 -9.63 -37.96 2.23
C ARG A 257 -9.70 -37.91 0.70
N LEU A 258 -9.73 -36.73 0.09
CA LEU A 258 -9.71 -36.58 -1.37
C LEU A 258 -8.47 -37.22 -1.99
N LYS A 259 -7.29 -37.03 -1.41
CA LYS A 259 -6.05 -37.68 -1.87
C LYS A 259 -6.08 -39.18 -1.78
N LYS A 260 -6.77 -39.74 -0.76
CA LYS A 260 -6.89 -41.20 -0.53
C LYS A 260 -7.93 -41.84 -1.45
N GLU A 261 -9.10 -41.24 -1.58
CA GLU A 261 -10.26 -41.81 -2.29
C GLU A 261 -10.26 -41.47 -3.80
N HIS A 262 -9.71 -40.27 -4.18
CA HIS A 262 -9.69 -39.77 -5.54
C HIS A 262 -8.31 -39.13 -5.86
N PRO A 263 -7.23 -39.94 -5.92
CA PRO A 263 -5.87 -39.44 -6.11
C PRO A 263 -5.70 -38.73 -7.45
N ASP A 264 -6.36 -39.16 -8.50
CA ASP A 264 -6.39 -38.57 -9.83
C ASP A 264 -6.91 -37.11 -9.81
N ILE A 265 -8.04 -36.90 -9.13
CA ILE A 265 -8.61 -35.57 -8.93
C ILE A 265 -7.68 -34.70 -8.08
N TYR A 266 -7.15 -35.27 -7.00
CA TYR A 266 -6.23 -34.52 -6.13
C TYR A 266 -4.99 -34.07 -6.90
N GLU A 267 -4.34 -34.93 -7.70
CA GLU A 267 -3.14 -34.60 -8.46
C GLU A 267 -3.40 -33.54 -9.54
N GLN A 268 -4.59 -33.58 -10.18
CA GLN A 268 -4.98 -32.57 -11.18
C GLN A 268 -5.05 -31.15 -10.59
N TYR A 269 -5.45 -31.00 -9.33
CA TYR A 269 -5.67 -29.70 -8.67
C TYR A 269 -4.61 -29.35 -7.61
N ALA A 270 -3.75 -30.29 -7.23
CA ALA A 270 -2.69 -30.04 -6.27
C ALA A 270 -1.57 -29.20 -6.91
N LYS A 271 -1.20 -28.10 -6.27
CA LYS A 271 -0.04 -27.27 -6.66
C LYS A 271 1.07 -27.48 -5.65
N THR A 272 2.22 -27.94 -6.14
CA THR A 272 3.44 -27.98 -5.31
C THR A 272 4.11 -26.62 -5.35
N SER A 273 4.35 -26.04 -4.19
CA SER A 273 5.13 -24.80 -4.05
C SER A 273 6.29 -25.03 -3.10
N SER A 274 7.43 -24.44 -3.42
CA SER A 274 8.61 -24.42 -2.55
C SER A 274 8.87 -22.99 -2.11
N THR A 275 9.08 -22.79 -0.80
CA THR A 275 9.41 -21.48 -0.27
C THR A 275 10.42 -21.60 0.86
N ARG A 276 11.32 -20.62 0.99
CA ARG A 276 12.26 -20.52 2.10
C ARG A 276 11.54 -20.07 3.36
N VAL A 277 11.64 -20.85 4.43
CA VAL A 277 10.97 -20.55 5.71
C VAL A 277 12.03 -20.15 6.75
N PHE A 278 11.89 -18.95 7.30
CA PHE A 278 12.72 -18.51 8.43
C PHE A 278 12.27 -19.21 9.72
N ARG A 279 13.20 -19.88 10.39
CA ARG A 279 12.95 -20.55 11.67
C ARG A 279 14.02 -20.14 12.67
N LEU A 280 13.60 -19.56 13.77
CA LEU A 280 14.46 -19.27 14.90
C LEU A 280 14.85 -20.60 15.61
N LYS A 281 16.10 -20.73 15.96
CA LYS A 281 16.65 -21.88 16.71
C LYS A 281 16.97 -21.49 18.17
#